data_7fbe80d2a9df75dc232eeb508953594a
#
_entry.id   7fbe80d2a9df75dc232eeb508953594a
#
_cell.length_a   1.000
_cell.length_b   1.000
_cell.length_c   1.000
_cell.angle_alpha   90.00
_cell.angle_beta   90.00
_cell.angle_gamma   90.00
#
_symmetry.space_group_name_H-M   'P 1'
#
loop_
_entity.id
_entity.type
_entity.pdbx_description
1 polymer ?
#
loop_
_entity_poly.entity_id
_entity_poly.type
_entity_poly.pdbx_seq_one_letter_code
_entity_poly.pdbx_strand_id
1 'polypeptide(L)'
;MSESQSQPRPQARGPLSLRDVAGRAPEAGVGRDADRLAELFEHMFDAVPSHVDVYEVGPRDGLQNEKIVLPVETKIAMIESLVDAGIKRIEITSFVNPRWIPALADHMEIATRLARREGVRYTALVPNMRGLDSATRAGMDEIAIFMAASETHNRKNINKRTHKALETYAEVVAEARSRGMQVRGYVSCVYGCPYEGQVPYENVEYVSKALVDLGVYELSLGDTIGVGTPIQVATILRKLLAAGLRYDQLAVHFHDTRGTALANITVALQLGIRTIDSSLGGLGGCPYAPGASGNVATEDVVYMLDGMGIHSGVELARLPEISVEIGAKLGHELPSKYLKAHVGACAKAGVPV
;
A
#
# COMPACT_ATOMS: atom_id res chain seq x y z
N MET A 1 41.54 -36.09 19.59
CA MET A 1 41.61 -34.71 19.10
C MET A 1 41.33 -34.76 17.60
N SER A 2 40.11 -34.51 17.21
CA SER A 2 39.64 -34.42 15.83
C SER A 2 39.05 -33.03 15.64
N GLU A 3 39.78 -32.19 14.89
CA GLU A 3 39.34 -30.85 14.52
C GLU A 3 38.15 -30.94 13.53
N SER A 4 37.03 -30.41 13.94
CA SER A 4 35.89 -30.21 13.06
C SER A 4 36.11 -28.97 12.20
N GLN A 5 36.43 -29.18 10.93
CA GLN A 5 36.47 -28.10 9.94
C GLN A 5 35.02 -27.61 9.69
N SER A 6 34.74 -26.40 10.13
CA SER A 6 33.52 -25.67 9.82
C SER A 6 33.54 -25.26 8.33
N GLN A 7 32.63 -25.81 7.54
CA GLN A 7 32.38 -25.34 6.18
C GLN A 7 31.82 -23.90 6.18
N PRO A 8 32.32 -23.03 5.30
CA PRO A 8 31.77 -21.67 5.20
C PRO A 8 30.33 -21.71 4.69
N ARG A 9 29.46 -20.92 5.31
CA ARG A 9 28.09 -20.71 4.88
C ARG A 9 28.05 -20.22 3.43
N PRO A 10 27.12 -20.70 2.58
CA PRO A 10 26.94 -20.15 1.25
C PRO A 10 26.47 -18.69 1.39
N GLN A 11 27.30 -17.76 0.96
CA GLN A 11 26.90 -16.37 0.81
C GLN A 11 25.76 -16.33 -0.23
N ALA A 12 24.61 -15.78 0.17
CA ALA A 12 23.55 -15.45 -0.77
C ALA A 12 24.12 -14.55 -1.85
N ARG A 13 24.13 -15.02 -3.09
CA ARG A 13 24.50 -14.17 -4.24
C ARG A 13 23.47 -13.05 -4.28
N GLY A 14 23.93 -11.82 -4.16
CA GLY A 14 23.09 -10.64 -4.37
C GLY A 14 22.38 -10.71 -5.74
N PRO A 15 21.32 -9.94 -5.93
CA PRO A 15 20.59 -9.93 -7.19
C PRO A 15 21.55 -9.67 -8.35
N LEU A 16 21.40 -10.46 -9.42
CA LEU A 16 22.17 -10.27 -10.66
C LEU A 16 21.90 -8.84 -11.16
N SER A 17 22.94 -8.06 -11.32
CA SER A 17 22.79 -6.74 -11.94
C SER A 17 22.36 -6.91 -13.41
N LEU A 18 21.61 -5.94 -13.94
CA LEU A 18 21.22 -5.94 -15.36
C LEU A 18 22.45 -6.07 -16.30
N ARG A 19 23.64 -5.63 -15.88
CA ARG A 19 24.91 -5.81 -16.58
C ARG A 19 25.35 -7.28 -16.62
N ASP A 20 25.04 -8.08 -15.60
CA ASP A 20 25.41 -9.51 -15.54
C ASP A 20 24.51 -10.37 -16.45
N VAL A 21 23.29 -9.91 -16.74
CA VAL A 21 22.36 -10.57 -17.66
C VAL A 21 22.61 -10.16 -19.11
N ALA A 22 23.07 -8.94 -19.37
CA ALA A 22 23.38 -8.41 -20.69
C ALA A 22 24.71 -8.91 -21.27
N GLY A 23 25.51 -9.64 -20.51
CA GLY A 23 26.90 -10.03 -20.83
C GLY A 23 27.09 -11.12 -21.88
N ARG A 24 26.06 -11.55 -22.62
CA ARG A 24 26.19 -12.43 -23.78
C ARG A 24 25.54 -11.77 -24.99
N ALA A 25 26.32 -11.04 -25.77
CA ALA A 25 25.88 -10.58 -27.09
C ALA A 25 25.43 -11.78 -27.94
N PRO A 26 24.28 -11.75 -28.61
CA PRO A 26 23.87 -12.77 -29.56
C PRO A 26 24.80 -12.72 -30.78
N GLU A 27 25.13 -13.90 -31.29
CA GLU A 27 25.90 -14.07 -32.53
C GLU A 27 25.20 -13.39 -33.71
N ALA A 28 25.98 -12.81 -34.59
CA ALA A 28 25.58 -12.01 -35.75
C ALA A 28 24.59 -12.75 -36.68
N GLY A 29 23.36 -12.23 -36.75
CA GLY A 29 22.34 -12.73 -37.66
C GLY A 29 20.91 -12.19 -37.43
N VAL A 30 20.63 -11.59 -36.29
CA VAL A 30 19.29 -11.06 -35.90
C VAL A 30 19.40 -9.53 -35.69
N GLY A 31 19.89 -8.86 -36.71
CA GLY A 31 20.54 -7.55 -36.54
C GLY A 31 19.64 -6.35 -36.24
N ARG A 32 18.37 -6.24 -36.59
CA ARG A 32 17.56 -5.03 -36.36
C ARG A 32 16.58 -5.13 -35.22
N ASP A 33 16.03 -6.30 -34.97
CA ASP A 33 15.07 -6.51 -33.88
C ASP A 33 15.78 -6.70 -32.55
N ALA A 34 17.00 -7.25 -32.55
CA ALA A 34 17.83 -7.39 -31.35
C ALA A 34 18.35 -6.03 -30.87
N ASP A 35 18.79 -5.14 -31.75
CA ASP A 35 19.23 -3.78 -31.40
C ASP A 35 18.06 -2.96 -30.85
N ARG A 36 16.88 -3.04 -31.49
CA ARG A 36 15.66 -2.38 -31.02
C ARG A 36 15.17 -2.95 -29.68
N LEU A 37 15.29 -4.26 -29.47
CA LEU A 37 14.97 -4.88 -28.19
C LEU A 37 15.97 -4.46 -27.10
N ALA A 38 17.27 -4.41 -27.41
CA ALA A 38 18.30 -3.94 -26.48
C ALA A 38 18.03 -2.48 -26.06
N GLU A 39 17.73 -1.61 -27.02
CA GLU A 39 17.39 -0.20 -26.76
C GLU A 39 16.09 -0.05 -25.94
N LEU A 40 15.07 -0.87 -26.20
CA LEU A 40 13.85 -0.92 -25.39
C LEU A 40 14.11 -1.41 -23.96
N PHE A 41 14.99 -2.40 -23.79
CA PHE A 41 15.38 -2.91 -22.48
C PHE A 41 16.23 -1.89 -21.71
N GLU A 42 17.13 -1.20 -22.37
CA GLU A 42 18.02 -0.20 -21.78
C GLU A 42 17.21 0.97 -21.18
N HIS A 43 16.06 1.32 -21.78
CA HIS A 43 15.21 2.44 -21.34
C HIS A 43 13.97 2.03 -20.53
N MET A 44 13.68 0.73 -20.44
CA MET A 44 12.44 0.23 -19.80
C MET A 44 12.31 0.63 -18.33
N PHE A 45 13.42 0.80 -17.63
CA PHE A 45 13.48 1.09 -16.21
C PHE A 45 14.14 2.43 -15.86
N ASP A 46 14.45 3.28 -16.85
CA ASP A 46 15.13 4.58 -16.63
C ASP A 46 14.31 5.54 -15.75
N ALA A 47 12.98 5.47 -15.82
CA ALA A 47 12.09 6.30 -15.03
C ALA A 47 11.78 5.74 -13.63
N VAL A 48 12.26 4.55 -13.32
CA VAL A 48 12.00 3.91 -12.01
C VAL A 48 12.71 4.70 -10.92
N PRO A 49 12.01 5.11 -9.86
CA PRO A 49 12.61 5.89 -8.77
C PRO A 49 13.62 5.05 -8.00
N SER A 50 14.72 5.67 -7.56
CA SER A 50 15.71 5.03 -6.67
C SER A 50 15.21 4.85 -5.23
N HIS A 51 14.14 5.58 -4.87
CA HIS A 51 13.51 5.52 -3.54
C HIS A 51 12.00 5.53 -3.67
N VAL A 52 11.34 4.72 -2.82
CA VAL A 52 9.88 4.56 -2.75
C VAL A 52 9.43 4.61 -1.29
N ASP A 53 8.38 5.36 -1.02
CA ASP A 53 7.69 5.34 0.27
C ASP A 53 6.71 4.16 0.30
N VAL A 54 6.91 3.25 1.25
CA VAL A 54 5.93 2.24 1.63
C VAL A 54 4.98 2.87 2.64
N TYR A 55 3.70 2.98 2.26
CA TYR A 55 2.64 3.48 3.13
C TYR A 55 1.88 2.29 3.71
N GLU A 56 2.09 2.01 4.99
CA GLU A 56 1.54 0.84 5.67
C GLU A 56 0.09 1.08 6.09
N VAL A 57 -0.82 0.25 5.60
CA VAL A 57 -2.25 0.35 5.93
C VAL A 57 -2.77 -0.81 6.78
N GLY A 58 -1.92 -1.75 7.16
CA GLY A 58 -2.28 -2.94 7.95
C GLY A 58 -3.04 -2.63 9.23
N PRO A 59 -2.59 -1.69 10.08
CA PRO A 59 -3.28 -1.37 11.33
C PRO A 59 -4.68 -0.79 11.14
N ARG A 60 -4.97 -0.16 10.00
CA ARG A 60 -6.29 0.39 9.68
C ARG A 60 -7.05 -0.50 8.69
N ASP A 61 -6.64 -0.52 7.42
CA ASP A 61 -7.36 -1.21 6.36
C ASP A 61 -7.26 -2.72 6.50
N GLY A 62 -6.07 -3.19 6.86
CA GLY A 62 -5.80 -4.60 7.10
C GLY A 62 -6.67 -5.18 8.21
N LEU A 63 -6.72 -4.53 9.37
CA LEU A 63 -7.48 -5.03 10.52
C LEU A 63 -8.98 -4.73 10.44
N GLN A 64 -9.41 -3.84 9.55
CA GLN A 64 -10.79 -3.36 9.49
C GLN A 64 -11.84 -4.48 9.32
N ASN A 65 -11.51 -5.50 8.54
CA ASN A 65 -12.41 -6.59 8.19
C ASN A 65 -12.09 -7.92 8.90
N GLU A 66 -11.14 -7.91 9.84
CA GLU A 66 -10.78 -9.09 10.62
C GLU A 66 -11.92 -9.48 11.57
N LYS A 67 -12.14 -10.78 11.69
CA LYS A 67 -13.20 -11.34 12.56
C LYS A 67 -12.83 -11.23 14.04
N ILE A 68 -11.54 -11.38 14.32
CA ILE A 68 -10.99 -11.27 15.68
C ILE A 68 -10.52 -9.82 15.88
N VAL A 69 -11.11 -9.16 16.86
CA VAL A 69 -10.70 -7.80 17.25
C VAL A 69 -9.48 -7.93 18.16
N LEU A 70 -8.35 -7.42 17.67
CA LEU A 70 -7.12 -7.42 18.46
C LEU A 70 -7.20 -6.42 19.63
N PRO A 71 -6.60 -6.75 20.81
CA PRO A 71 -6.45 -5.79 21.90
C PRO A 71 -5.64 -4.55 21.49
N VAL A 72 -5.91 -3.43 22.15
CA VAL A 72 -5.22 -2.14 21.90
C VAL A 72 -3.70 -2.30 22.02
N GLU A 73 -3.23 -3.00 23.05
CA GLU A 73 -1.81 -3.26 23.28
C GLU A 73 -1.15 -3.98 22.10
N THR A 74 -1.85 -4.96 21.53
CA THR A 74 -1.36 -5.69 20.35
C THR A 74 -1.27 -4.78 19.13
N LYS A 75 -2.26 -3.92 18.90
CA LYS A 75 -2.25 -2.97 17.76
C LYS A 75 -1.14 -1.94 17.92
N ILE A 76 -0.94 -1.42 19.14
CA ILE A 76 0.16 -0.48 19.42
C ILE A 76 1.50 -1.16 19.19
N ALA A 77 1.72 -2.36 19.73
CA ALA A 77 2.95 -3.13 19.53
C ALA A 77 3.21 -3.42 18.05
N MET A 78 2.17 -3.79 17.28
CA MET A 78 2.28 -3.97 15.82
C MET A 78 2.77 -2.68 15.14
N ILE A 79 2.17 -1.53 15.45
CA ILE A 79 2.55 -0.24 14.86
C ILE A 79 3.99 0.11 15.23
N GLU A 80 4.38 -0.05 16.50
CA GLU A 80 5.73 0.24 16.97
C GLU A 80 6.77 -0.67 16.32
N SER A 81 6.49 -1.97 16.19
CA SER A 81 7.37 -2.93 15.53
C SER A 81 7.54 -2.63 14.03
N LEU A 82 6.47 -2.19 13.33
CA LEU A 82 6.53 -1.75 11.94
C LEU A 82 7.39 -0.50 11.77
N VAL A 83 7.27 0.46 12.69
CA VAL A 83 8.12 1.66 12.72
C VAL A 83 9.57 1.30 13.01
N ASP A 84 9.82 0.35 13.92
CA ASP A 84 11.16 -0.19 14.19
C ASP A 84 11.76 -0.93 12.98
N ALA A 85 10.91 -1.56 12.16
CA ALA A 85 11.32 -2.16 10.89
C ALA A 85 11.56 -1.15 9.77
N GLY A 86 11.41 0.16 10.03
CA GLY A 86 11.73 1.21 9.08
C GLY A 86 10.54 1.86 8.38
N ILE A 87 9.30 1.46 8.67
CA ILE A 87 8.10 2.12 8.12
C ILE A 87 8.06 3.58 8.60
N LYS A 88 7.95 4.51 7.66
CA LYS A 88 7.92 5.96 7.91
C LYS A 88 6.55 6.60 7.69
N ARG A 89 5.64 5.89 7.04
CA ARG A 89 4.28 6.36 6.76
C ARG A 89 3.30 5.24 7.10
N ILE A 90 2.38 5.48 8.03
CA ILE A 90 1.50 4.44 8.56
C ILE A 90 0.12 4.98 8.92
N GLU A 91 -0.91 4.31 8.45
CA GLU A 91 -2.29 4.60 8.81
C GLU A 91 -2.69 3.75 10.03
N ILE A 92 -2.75 4.41 11.19
CA ILE A 92 -2.83 3.72 12.48
C ILE A 92 -4.25 3.34 12.90
N THR A 93 -5.26 4.04 12.41
CA THR A 93 -6.66 3.82 12.81
C THR A 93 -7.65 4.60 11.92
N SER A 94 -8.95 4.56 12.28
CA SER A 94 -10.01 5.32 11.62
C SER A 94 -10.97 5.93 12.62
N PHE A 95 -11.27 7.22 12.48
CA PHE A 95 -12.27 7.93 13.27
C PHE A 95 -13.70 7.78 12.68
N VAL A 96 -13.98 6.60 12.15
CA VAL A 96 -15.34 6.18 11.75
C VAL A 96 -16.17 5.83 12.99
N ASN A 97 -17.50 5.85 12.84
CA ASN A 97 -18.37 5.44 13.94
C ASN A 97 -18.07 3.99 14.38
N PRO A 98 -17.73 3.75 15.65
CA PRO A 98 -17.41 2.41 16.17
C PRO A 98 -18.46 1.33 15.92
N ARG A 99 -19.72 1.73 15.79
CA ARG A 99 -20.82 0.79 15.49
C ARG A 99 -20.75 0.21 14.08
N TRP A 100 -20.07 0.90 13.16
CA TRP A 100 -19.91 0.44 11.78
C TRP A 100 -18.69 -0.43 11.60
N ILE A 101 -17.61 -0.11 12.33
CA ILE A 101 -16.35 -0.85 12.27
C ILE A 101 -15.88 -1.15 13.70
N PRO A 102 -16.41 -2.22 14.32
CA PRO A 102 -16.04 -2.59 15.69
C PRO A 102 -14.55 -2.87 15.88
N ALA A 103 -13.90 -3.39 14.83
CA ALA A 103 -12.45 -3.68 14.84
C ALA A 103 -11.58 -2.42 15.08
N LEU A 104 -12.11 -1.22 14.80
CA LEU A 104 -11.41 0.06 15.01
C LEU A 104 -12.12 0.96 16.04
N ALA A 105 -12.91 0.37 16.95
CA ALA A 105 -13.65 1.11 17.98
C ALA A 105 -12.73 1.82 19.01
N ASP A 106 -11.52 1.33 19.13
CA ASP A 106 -10.47 1.78 20.06
C ASP A 106 -9.59 2.92 19.49
N HIS A 107 -10.01 3.55 18.40
CA HIS A 107 -9.24 4.56 17.66
C HIS A 107 -8.68 5.69 18.54
N MET A 108 -9.47 6.21 19.49
CA MET A 108 -8.99 7.26 20.40
C MET A 108 -7.86 6.77 21.30
N GLU A 109 -7.99 5.56 21.82
CA GLU A 109 -7.02 4.98 22.73
C GLU A 109 -5.70 4.70 21.99
N ILE A 110 -5.75 4.10 20.80
CA ILE A 110 -4.57 3.90 19.96
C ILE A 110 -3.89 5.24 19.65
N ALA A 111 -4.64 6.21 19.12
CA ALA A 111 -4.07 7.48 18.67
C ALA A 111 -3.47 8.32 19.81
N THR A 112 -3.96 8.19 21.04
CA THR A 112 -3.47 8.95 22.20
C THR A 112 -2.37 8.24 22.98
N ARG A 113 -2.36 6.88 22.99
CA ARG A 113 -1.35 6.08 23.74
C ARG A 113 -0.09 5.80 22.94
N LEU A 114 -0.21 5.78 21.60
CA LEU A 114 0.92 5.48 20.72
C LEU A 114 2.03 6.52 20.87
N ALA A 115 3.24 6.06 21.20
CA ALA A 115 4.43 6.91 21.25
C ALA A 115 4.86 7.29 19.82
N ARG A 116 4.69 8.57 19.47
CA ARG A 116 5.06 9.06 18.16
C ARG A 116 6.54 9.30 18.04
N ARG A 117 7.14 8.85 16.95
CA ARG A 117 8.57 9.00 16.68
C ARG A 117 8.81 10.08 15.65
N GLU A 118 9.86 10.84 15.84
CA GLU A 118 10.32 11.84 14.88
C GLU A 118 10.63 11.18 13.52
N GLY A 119 10.26 11.85 12.43
CA GLY A 119 10.45 11.36 11.07
C GLY A 119 9.46 10.28 10.63
N VAL A 120 8.47 9.92 11.47
CA VAL A 120 7.39 9.01 11.13
C VAL A 120 6.08 9.79 11.02
N ARG A 121 5.36 9.56 9.93
CA ARG A 121 4.06 10.18 9.67
C ARG A 121 2.94 9.19 10.01
N TYR A 122 2.14 9.58 11.00
CA TYR A 122 1.00 8.80 11.49
C TYR A 122 -0.28 9.39 10.95
N THR A 123 -1.05 8.61 10.19
CA THR A 123 -2.30 9.03 9.57
C THR A 123 -3.49 8.32 10.21
N ALA A 124 -4.65 8.94 10.17
CA ALA A 124 -5.91 8.31 10.53
C ALA A 124 -7.00 8.64 9.51
N LEU A 125 -7.85 7.65 9.20
CA LEU A 125 -8.97 7.83 8.29
C LEU A 125 -10.09 8.66 8.95
N VAL A 126 -10.58 9.70 8.26
CA VAL A 126 -11.58 10.64 8.76
C VAL A 126 -12.73 10.79 7.75
N PRO A 127 -13.97 10.38 8.10
CA PRO A 127 -15.10 10.39 7.17
C PRO A 127 -15.88 11.70 7.14
N ASN A 128 -15.73 12.58 8.14
CA ASN A 128 -16.54 13.80 8.32
C ASN A 128 -15.95 14.71 9.43
N MET A 129 -16.59 15.86 9.65
CA MET A 129 -16.18 16.85 10.67
C MET A 129 -16.08 16.26 12.08
N ARG A 130 -17.01 15.38 12.49
CA ARG A 130 -16.94 14.74 13.81
C ARG A 130 -15.70 13.86 13.96
N GLY A 131 -15.33 13.13 12.89
CA GLY A 131 -14.07 12.37 12.84
C GLY A 131 -12.87 13.30 12.92
N LEU A 132 -12.89 14.45 12.21
CA LEU A 132 -11.83 15.46 12.27
C LEU A 132 -11.65 16.01 13.67
N ASP A 133 -12.73 16.34 14.39
CA ASP A 133 -12.65 16.81 15.77
C ASP A 133 -12.02 15.75 16.69
N SER A 134 -12.30 14.48 16.46
CA SER A 134 -11.69 13.40 17.22
C SER A 134 -10.21 13.24 16.89
N ALA A 135 -9.84 13.31 15.61
CA ALA A 135 -8.44 13.28 15.16
C ALA A 135 -7.62 14.44 15.73
N THR A 136 -8.20 15.64 15.76
CA THR A 136 -7.58 16.82 16.38
C THR A 136 -7.34 16.62 17.87
N ARG A 137 -8.35 16.12 18.61
CA ARG A 137 -8.18 15.83 20.06
C ARG A 137 -7.15 14.76 20.33
N ALA A 138 -6.99 13.81 19.39
CA ALA A 138 -5.96 12.76 19.49
C ALA A 138 -4.57 13.25 19.04
N GLY A 139 -4.43 14.52 18.64
CA GLY A 139 -3.17 15.12 18.21
C GLY A 139 -2.65 14.55 16.89
N MET A 140 -3.53 14.20 15.95
CA MET A 140 -3.11 13.77 14.62
C MET A 140 -2.61 14.96 13.78
N ASP A 141 -1.49 14.78 13.09
CA ASP A 141 -0.91 15.79 12.19
C ASP A 141 -1.33 15.56 10.73
N GLU A 142 -1.79 14.37 10.42
CA GLU A 142 -2.27 13.98 9.10
C GLU A 142 -3.55 13.16 9.21
N ILE A 143 -4.48 13.42 8.29
CA ILE A 143 -5.68 12.62 8.12
C ILE A 143 -5.79 12.10 6.69
N ALA A 144 -6.55 11.02 6.51
CA ALA A 144 -6.95 10.54 5.20
C ALA A 144 -8.47 10.63 5.03
N ILE A 145 -8.91 11.06 3.85
CA ILE A 145 -10.31 11.01 3.42
C ILE A 145 -10.47 10.01 2.28
N PHE A 146 -11.68 9.54 2.00
CA PHE A 146 -11.89 8.50 1.01
C PHE A 146 -13.23 8.64 0.29
N MET A 147 -13.21 8.43 -1.01
CA MET A 147 -14.40 8.29 -1.83
C MET A 147 -14.11 7.43 -3.05
N ALA A 148 -15.14 7.02 -3.78
CA ALA A 148 -14.99 6.20 -4.96
C ALA A 148 -15.23 7.00 -6.25
N ALA A 149 -14.61 6.53 -7.33
CA ALA A 149 -14.93 6.98 -8.69
C ALA A 149 -16.31 6.44 -9.18
N SER A 150 -16.91 5.48 -8.45
CA SER A 150 -18.22 4.89 -8.70
C SER A 150 -19.30 5.53 -7.82
N GLU A 151 -20.36 6.00 -8.42
CA GLU A 151 -21.53 6.60 -7.73
C GLU A 151 -22.21 5.58 -6.81
N THR A 152 -22.43 4.34 -7.30
CA THR A 152 -23.08 3.29 -6.51
C THR A 152 -22.23 2.89 -5.31
N HIS A 153 -20.91 2.82 -5.48
CA HIS A 153 -20.01 2.52 -4.37
C HIS A 153 -20.04 3.63 -3.31
N ASN A 154 -20.03 4.90 -3.71
CA ASN A 154 -20.18 6.02 -2.78
C ASN A 154 -21.48 5.93 -1.98
N ARG A 155 -22.60 5.65 -2.64
CA ARG A 155 -23.90 5.50 -1.95
C ARG A 155 -23.90 4.34 -0.96
N LYS A 156 -23.30 3.21 -1.31
CA LYS A 156 -23.28 2.00 -0.45
C LYS A 156 -22.27 2.12 0.69
N ASN A 157 -21.12 2.72 0.45
CA ASN A 157 -20.02 2.77 1.41
C ASN A 157 -20.10 3.97 2.36
N ILE A 158 -20.43 5.15 1.85
CA ILE A 158 -20.50 6.40 2.65
C ILE A 158 -21.89 7.04 2.68
N ASN A 159 -22.90 6.36 2.14
CA ASN A 159 -24.28 6.82 2.06
C ASN A 159 -24.43 8.22 1.43
N LYS A 160 -23.61 8.55 0.46
CA LYS A 160 -23.62 9.84 -0.24
C LYS A 160 -23.44 9.66 -1.74
N ARG A 161 -24.05 10.57 -2.51
CA ARG A 161 -23.70 10.75 -3.92
C ARG A 161 -22.33 11.40 -4.04
N THR A 162 -21.64 11.22 -5.17
CA THR A 162 -20.30 11.74 -5.41
C THR A 162 -20.19 13.24 -5.12
N HIS A 163 -21.11 14.08 -5.64
CA HIS A 163 -21.07 15.52 -5.38
C HIS A 163 -21.29 15.88 -3.89
N LYS A 164 -22.16 15.15 -3.18
CA LYS A 164 -22.37 15.36 -1.73
C LYS A 164 -21.19 14.87 -0.88
N ALA A 165 -20.47 13.88 -1.34
CA ALA A 165 -19.21 13.47 -0.71
C ALA A 165 -18.15 14.57 -0.86
N LEU A 166 -18.02 15.14 -2.06
CA LEU A 166 -17.09 16.26 -2.33
C LEU A 166 -17.43 17.50 -1.49
N GLU A 167 -18.70 17.88 -1.37
CA GLU A 167 -19.12 18.99 -0.49
C GLU A 167 -18.70 18.73 0.97
N THR A 168 -18.95 17.52 1.48
CA THR A 168 -18.55 17.16 2.85
C THR A 168 -17.02 17.22 3.02
N TYR A 169 -16.26 16.72 2.04
CA TYR A 169 -14.82 16.72 2.12
C TYR A 169 -14.22 18.11 1.88
N ALA A 170 -14.90 19.01 1.15
CA ALA A 170 -14.49 20.41 1.07
C ALA A 170 -14.44 21.07 2.46
N GLU A 171 -15.46 20.82 3.29
CA GLU A 171 -15.50 21.33 4.67
C GLU A 171 -14.39 20.67 5.53
N VAL A 172 -14.24 19.34 5.45
CA VAL A 172 -13.23 18.59 6.24
C VAL A 172 -11.82 19.02 5.87
N VAL A 173 -11.49 19.13 4.57
CA VAL A 173 -10.15 19.49 4.11
C VAL A 173 -9.81 20.94 4.48
N ALA A 174 -10.74 21.87 4.26
CA ALA A 174 -10.54 23.28 4.62
C ALA A 174 -10.25 23.42 6.11
N GLU A 175 -11.05 22.78 6.95
CA GLU A 175 -10.91 22.84 8.41
C GLU A 175 -9.65 22.11 8.90
N ALA A 176 -9.33 20.91 8.36
CA ALA A 176 -8.09 20.20 8.69
C ALA A 176 -6.85 21.06 8.39
N ARG A 177 -6.81 21.68 7.22
CA ARG A 177 -5.71 22.56 6.82
C ARG A 177 -5.62 23.84 7.69
N SER A 178 -6.75 24.39 8.09
CA SER A 178 -6.78 25.55 9.01
C SER A 178 -6.19 25.21 10.38
N ARG A 179 -6.29 23.92 10.79
CA ARG A 179 -5.68 23.37 12.00
C ARG A 179 -4.21 22.93 11.81
N GLY A 180 -3.63 23.16 10.63
CA GLY A 180 -2.25 22.77 10.30
C GLY A 180 -2.06 21.30 9.91
N MET A 181 -3.14 20.54 9.75
CA MET A 181 -3.09 19.11 9.37
C MET A 181 -2.89 18.95 7.86
N GLN A 182 -2.15 17.91 7.48
CA GLN A 182 -2.09 17.45 6.10
C GLN A 182 -3.26 16.52 5.78
N VAL A 183 -3.71 16.51 4.53
CA VAL A 183 -4.83 15.66 4.09
C VAL A 183 -4.43 14.83 2.90
N ARG A 184 -4.46 13.50 3.09
CA ARG A 184 -4.32 12.48 2.05
C ARG A 184 -5.70 12.05 1.56
N GLY A 185 -5.82 11.57 0.32
CA GLY A 185 -7.09 11.09 -0.24
C GLY A 185 -6.99 9.69 -0.82
N TYR A 186 -8.05 8.90 -0.66
CA TYR A 186 -8.23 7.64 -1.38
C TYR A 186 -9.29 7.80 -2.45
N VAL A 187 -9.00 7.33 -3.66
CA VAL A 187 -9.98 7.16 -4.73
C VAL A 187 -10.20 5.68 -4.95
N SER A 188 -11.30 5.13 -4.44
CA SER A 188 -11.65 3.73 -4.60
C SER A 188 -12.28 3.44 -5.97
N CYS A 189 -12.28 2.17 -6.38
CA CYS A 189 -12.89 1.70 -7.63
C CYS A 189 -12.27 2.32 -8.90
N VAL A 190 -10.99 2.63 -8.89
CA VAL A 190 -10.29 3.23 -10.04
C VAL A 190 -10.27 2.27 -11.24
N TYR A 191 -10.09 0.97 -10.99
CA TYR A 191 -9.94 -0.07 -12.02
C TYR A 191 -11.20 -0.91 -12.24
N GLY A 192 -12.15 -0.81 -11.32
CA GLY A 192 -13.41 -1.53 -11.38
C GLY A 192 -14.21 -1.41 -10.08
N CYS A 193 -15.52 -1.55 -10.22
CA CYS A 193 -16.48 -1.44 -9.11
C CYS A 193 -17.23 -2.77 -8.93
N PRO A 194 -17.41 -3.25 -7.68
CA PRO A 194 -18.14 -4.51 -7.43
C PRO A 194 -19.62 -4.43 -7.79
N TYR A 195 -20.16 -3.22 -7.99
CA TYR A 195 -21.58 -2.99 -8.27
C TYR A 195 -21.83 -2.55 -9.71
N GLU A 196 -20.94 -1.72 -10.28
CA GLU A 196 -21.11 -1.12 -11.61
C GLU A 196 -20.24 -1.81 -12.68
N GLY A 197 -19.31 -2.69 -12.27
CA GLY A 197 -18.32 -3.27 -13.19
C GLY A 197 -17.27 -2.25 -13.61
N GLN A 198 -17.22 -1.93 -14.88
CA GLN A 198 -16.29 -0.91 -15.40
C GLN A 198 -16.67 0.49 -14.90
N VAL A 199 -15.65 1.24 -14.48
CA VAL A 199 -15.80 2.65 -14.11
C VAL A 199 -15.25 3.52 -15.24
N PRO A 200 -16.03 4.47 -15.76
CA PRO A 200 -15.53 5.40 -16.77
C PRO A 200 -14.33 6.19 -16.28
N TYR A 201 -13.33 6.33 -17.13
CA TYR A 201 -12.12 7.09 -16.79
C TYR A 201 -12.44 8.55 -16.37
N GLU A 202 -13.42 9.14 -17.00
CA GLU A 202 -13.88 10.51 -16.74
C GLU A 202 -14.33 10.70 -15.29
N ASN A 203 -14.89 9.65 -14.68
CA ASN A 203 -15.23 9.67 -13.25
C ASN A 203 -13.98 9.63 -12.36
N VAL A 204 -12.98 8.82 -12.74
CA VAL A 204 -11.68 8.76 -12.03
C VAL A 204 -10.99 10.12 -12.10
N GLU A 205 -10.92 10.71 -13.30
CA GLU A 205 -10.34 12.04 -13.49
C GLU A 205 -11.08 13.09 -12.69
N TYR A 206 -12.41 13.14 -12.80
CA TYR A 206 -13.24 14.13 -12.10
C TYR A 206 -13.01 14.09 -10.59
N VAL A 207 -13.10 12.90 -9.98
CA VAL A 207 -12.91 12.75 -8.54
C VAL A 207 -11.48 13.09 -8.12
N SER A 208 -10.48 12.63 -8.87
CA SER A 208 -9.07 12.88 -8.57
C SER A 208 -8.74 14.38 -8.61
N LYS A 209 -9.16 15.08 -9.66
CA LYS A 209 -8.94 16.53 -9.77
C LYS A 209 -9.68 17.30 -8.70
N ALA A 210 -10.95 16.97 -8.44
CA ALA A 210 -11.73 17.63 -7.40
C ALA A 210 -11.08 17.51 -6.02
N LEU A 211 -10.55 16.34 -5.64
CA LEU A 211 -9.86 16.17 -4.37
C LEU A 211 -8.55 16.97 -4.30
N VAL A 212 -7.76 17.00 -5.36
CA VAL A 212 -6.54 17.84 -5.44
C VAL A 212 -6.89 19.32 -5.35
N ASP A 213 -7.93 19.78 -6.03
CA ASP A 213 -8.41 21.16 -5.99
C ASP A 213 -8.89 21.57 -4.58
N LEU A 214 -9.43 20.65 -3.79
CA LEU A 214 -9.75 20.87 -2.38
C LEU A 214 -8.50 21.03 -1.50
N GLY A 215 -7.32 20.61 -1.96
CA GLY A 215 -6.06 20.71 -1.24
C GLY A 215 -5.57 19.41 -0.63
N VAL A 216 -6.06 18.26 -1.12
CA VAL A 216 -5.45 16.95 -0.84
C VAL A 216 -4.06 16.92 -1.50
N TYR A 217 -3.04 16.58 -0.71
CA TYR A 217 -1.65 16.64 -1.21
C TYR A 217 -1.25 15.40 -2.00
N GLU A 218 -1.81 14.23 -1.69
CA GLU A 218 -1.54 12.94 -2.32
C GLU A 218 -2.82 12.11 -2.45
N LEU A 219 -3.04 11.51 -3.60
CA LEU A 219 -4.16 10.61 -3.90
C LEU A 219 -3.68 9.17 -4.07
N SER A 220 -4.20 8.27 -3.27
CA SER A 220 -4.02 6.83 -3.44
C SER A 220 -5.10 6.28 -4.37
N LEU A 221 -4.67 5.71 -5.49
CA LEU A 221 -5.53 5.15 -6.53
C LEU A 221 -5.82 3.68 -6.23
N GLY A 222 -7.05 3.38 -5.77
CA GLY A 222 -7.41 2.10 -5.21
C GLY A 222 -8.01 1.10 -6.22
N ASP A 223 -7.39 -0.08 -6.31
CA ASP A 223 -7.96 -1.29 -6.91
C ASP A 223 -8.75 -2.08 -5.87
N THR A 224 -9.91 -1.57 -5.52
CA THR A 224 -10.74 -2.01 -4.39
C THR A 224 -11.11 -3.50 -4.40
N ILE A 225 -11.16 -4.12 -5.58
CA ILE A 225 -11.54 -5.54 -5.77
C ILE A 225 -10.47 -6.37 -6.47
N GLY A 226 -9.27 -5.83 -6.64
CA GLY A 226 -8.13 -6.54 -7.23
C GLY A 226 -8.41 -7.04 -8.66
N VAL A 227 -8.96 -6.17 -9.52
CA VAL A 227 -9.26 -6.46 -10.94
C VAL A 227 -8.37 -5.69 -11.91
N GLY A 228 -7.57 -4.78 -11.40
CA GLY A 228 -6.66 -3.96 -12.18
C GLY A 228 -5.60 -4.80 -12.89
N THR A 229 -5.30 -4.41 -14.11
CA THR A 229 -4.26 -5.02 -14.94
C THR A 229 -3.18 -4.00 -15.31
N PRO A 230 -1.94 -4.42 -15.60
CA PRO A 230 -0.85 -3.51 -15.94
C PRO A 230 -1.19 -2.48 -17.03
N ILE A 231 -1.91 -2.90 -18.08
CA ILE A 231 -2.30 -1.99 -19.16
C ILE A 231 -3.33 -0.94 -18.70
N GLN A 232 -4.24 -1.30 -17.78
CA GLN A 232 -5.19 -0.34 -17.20
C GLN A 232 -4.46 0.65 -16.32
N VAL A 233 -3.49 0.19 -15.49
CA VAL A 233 -2.64 1.06 -14.66
C VAL A 233 -1.89 2.06 -15.52
N ALA A 234 -1.18 1.58 -16.56
CA ALA A 234 -0.47 2.45 -17.50
C ALA A 234 -1.40 3.48 -18.15
N THR A 235 -2.59 3.06 -18.56
CA THR A 235 -3.56 3.92 -19.24
C THR A 235 -4.09 5.01 -18.29
N ILE A 236 -4.51 4.63 -17.09
CA ILE A 236 -5.11 5.57 -16.13
C ILE A 236 -4.06 6.58 -15.64
N LEU A 237 -2.88 6.12 -15.23
CA LEU A 237 -1.82 7.01 -14.77
C LEU A 237 -1.40 8.01 -15.84
N ARG A 238 -1.17 7.55 -17.08
CA ARG A 238 -0.81 8.46 -18.20
C ARG A 238 -1.89 9.50 -18.47
N LYS A 239 -3.16 9.12 -18.40
CA LYS A 239 -4.28 10.04 -18.59
C LYS A 239 -4.38 11.06 -17.47
N LEU A 240 -4.22 10.65 -16.19
CA LEU A 240 -4.23 11.56 -15.05
C LEU A 240 -3.08 12.56 -15.12
N LEU A 241 -1.89 12.11 -15.47
CA LEU A 241 -0.73 12.99 -15.70
C LEU A 241 -0.98 13.97 -16.85
N ALA A 242 -1.54 13.50 -17.96
CA ALA A 242 -1.92 14.36 -19.10
C ALA A 242 -3.03 15.37 -18.72
N ALA A 243 -3.89 15.04 -17.75
CA ALA A 243 -4.91 15.93 -17.22
C ALA A 243 -4.37 16.95 -16.19
N GLY A 244 -3.05 16.94 -15.93
CA GLY A 244 -2.35 17.94 -15.12
C GLY A 244 -2.07 17.53 -13.68
N LEU A 245 -2.35 16.29 -13.28
CA LEU A 245 -1.89 15.78 -11.98
C LEU A 245 -0.37 15.51 -12.04
N ARG A 246 0.31 15.64 -10.89
CA ARG A 246 1.76 15.41 -10.82
C ARG A 246 2.06 14.04 -10.20
N TYR A 247 3.24 13.48 -10.50
CA TYR A 247 3.69 12.19 -9.94
C TYR A 247 3.70 12.19 -8.40
N ASP A 248 4.12 13.30 -7.80
CA ASP A 248 4.21 13.48 -6.34
C ASP A 248 2.84 13.66 -5.67
N GLN A 249 1.77 13.78 -6.45
CA GLN A 249 0.39 13.79 -5.98
C GLN A 249 -0.29 12.44 -6.08
N LEU A 250 0.39 11.41 -6.63
CA LEU A 250 -0.21 10.10 -6.89
C LEU A 250 0.51 9.00 -6.11
N ALA A 251 -0.28 8.16 -5.49
CA ALA A 251 0.09 6.91 -4.87
C ALA A 251 -0.77 5.77 -5.44
N VAL A 252 -0.34 4.53 -5.26
CA VAL A 252 -1.10 3.36 -5.71
C VAL A 252 -1.42 2.43 -4.55
N HIS A 253 -2.64 1.87 -4.59
CA HIS A 253 -3.16 0.93 -3.62
C HIS A 253 -3.80 -0.25 -4.36
N PHE A 254 -3.11 -1.39 -4.36
CA PHE A 254 -3.57 -2.56 -5.09
C PHE A 254 -3.96 -3.69 -4.16
N HIS A 255 -5.12 -4.30 -4.44
CA HIS A 255 -5.48 -5.59 -3.89
C HIS A 255 -4.87 -6.72 -4.73
N ASP A 256 -4.30 -7.72 -4.05
CA ASP A 256 -3.69 -8.89 -4.69
C ASP A 256 -4.65 -10.08 -4.84
N THR A 257 -5.94 -9.79 -4.85
CA THR A 257 -7.03 -10.78 -4.94
C THR A 257 -6.87 -11.77 -6.10
N ARG A 258 -6.25 -11.32 -7.20
CA ARG A 258 -5.97 -12.13 -8.42
C ARG A 258 -4.48 -12.25 -8.74
N GLY A 259 -3.61 -11.88 -7.81
CA GLY A 259 -2.16 -12.01 -8.00
C GLY A 259 -1.55 -11.01 -8.97
N THR A 260 -2.22 -9.89 -9.25
CA THR A 260 -1.74 -8.87 -10.21
C THR A 260 -1.10 -7.64 -9.57
N ALA A 261 -1.13 -7.53 -8.24
CA ALA A 261 -0.70 -6.31 -7.55
C ALA A 261 0.76 -5.94 -7.84
N LEU A 262 1.71 -6.87 -7.71
CA LEU A 262 3.13 -6.59 -7.95
C LEU A 262 3.41 -6.21 -9.41
N ALA A 263 2.72 -6.83 -10.38
CA ALA A 263 2.82 -6.45 -11.79
C ALA A 263 2.29 -5.02 -12.02
N ASN A 264 1.19 -4.66 -11.38
CA ASN A 264 0.61 -3.32 -11.42
C ASN A 264 1.54 -2.28 -10.79
N ILE A 265 2.15 -2.60 -9.63
CA ILE A 265 3.15 -1.75 -8.96
C ILE A 265 4.35 -1.52 -9.86
N THR A 266 4.87 -2.57 -10.51
CA THR A 266 6.00 -2.45 -11.44
C THR A 266 5.72 -1.43 -12.54
N VAL A 267 4.52 -1.48 -13.14
CA VAL A 267 4.11 -0.50 -14.15
C VAL A 267 3.97 0.92 -13.56
N ALA A 268 3.43 1.05 -12.36
CA ALA A 268 3.35 2.35 -11.70
C ALA A 268 4.74 2.94 -11.43
N LEU A 269 5.71 2.12 -10.99
CA LEU A 269 7.11 2.53 -10.81
C LEU A 269 7.76 2.98 -12.11
N GLN A 270 7.54 2.26 -13.22
CA GLN A 270 8.03 2.65 -14.56
C GLN A 270 7.44 4.00 -15.03
N LEU A 271 6.31 4.42 -14.47
CA LEU A 271 5.70 5.73 -14.73
C LEU A 271 6.06 6.78 -13.66
N GLY A 272 7.01 6.47 -12.78
CA GLY A 272 7.57 7.43 -11.82
C GLY A 272 6.78 7.60 -10.51
N ILE A 273 5.80 6.72 -10.22
CA ILE A 273 5.09 6.73 -8.93
C ILE A 273 6.05 6.31 -7.82
N ARG A 274 5.96 6.99 -6.66
CA ARG A 274 6.91 6.83 -5.54
C ARG A 274 6.27 6.43 -4.23
N THR A 275 4.94 6.35 -4.15
CA THR A 275 4.23 5.91 -2.94
C THR A 275 3.38 4.69 -3.25
N ILE A 276 3.59 3.63 -2.47
CA ILE A 276 2.89 2.35 -2.59
C ILE A 276 2.24 2.02 -1.26
N ASP A 277 0.92 1.87 -1.26
CA ASP A 277 0.19 1.36 -0.11
C ASP A 277 0.32 -0.16 -0.07
N SER A 278 0.63 -0.69 1.11
CA SER A 278 0.68 -2.13 1.35
C SER A 278 0.27 -2.45 2.78
N SER A 279 0.04 -3.70 3.07
CA SER A 279 -0.40 -4.16 4.37
C SER A 279 0.49 -5.29 4.88
N LEU A 280 0.95 -5.22 6.13
CA LEU A 280 1.70 -6.28 6.79
C LEU A 280 1.05 -7.65 6.53
N GLY A 281 1.85 -8.61 6.07
CA GLY A 281 1.40 -9.97 5.77
C GLY A 281 0.32 -10.08 4.68
N GLY A 282 -0.10 -8.97 4.07
CA GLY A 282 -1.26 -8.91 3.18
C GLY A 282 -2.60 -8.89 3.94
N LEU A 283 -2.62 -8.40 5.18
CA LEU A 283 -3.83 -8.20 5.98
C LEU A 283 -4.90 -7.41 5.22
N GLY A 284 -6.17 -7.74 5.46
CA GLY A 284 -7.32 -7.13 4.82
C GLY A 284 -7.85 -7.99 3.68
N GLY A 285 -8.76 -8.91 4.01
CA GLY A 285 -9.48 -9.70 3.02
C GLY A 285 -10.34 -8.82 2.11
N CYS A 286 -10.62 -9.30 0.90
CA CYS A 286 -11.52 -8.60 0.00
C CYS A 286 -12.98 -8.95 0.37
N PRO A 287 -13.80 -8.00 0.85
CA PRO A 287 -15.19 -8.29 1.23
C PRO A 287 -16.04 -8.72 0.03
N TYR A 288 -15.58 -8.48 -1.19
CA TYR A 288 -16.25 -8.84 -2.44
C TYR A 288 -15.75 -10.15 -3.06
N ALA A 289 -14.73 -10.78 -2.47
CA ALA A 289 -14.18 -12.07 -2.89
C ALA A 289 -13.81 -12.90 -1.65
N PRO A 290 -14.80 -13.60 -1.03
CA PRO A 290 -14.56 -14.38 0.18
C PRO A 290 -13.42 -15.38 -0.02
N GLY A 291 -12.46 -15.42 0.91
CA GLY A 291 -11.30 -16.30 0.87
C GLY A 291 -10.13 -15.85 -0.01
N ALA A 292 -10.27 -14.75 -0.75
CA ALA A 292 -9.16 -14.15 -1.48
C ALA A 292 -8.39 -13.13 -0.62
N SER A 293 -7.09 -12.97 -0.90
CA SER A 293 -6.29 -11.89 -0.32
C SER A 293 -6.85 -10.53 -0.73
N GLY A 294 -6.77 -9.55 0.16
CA GLY A 294 -7.07 -8.16 -0.12
C GLY A 294 -5.82 -7.39 -0.49
N ASN A 295 -5.32 -6.57 0.40
CA ASN A 295 -4.12 -5.74 0.19
C ASN A 295 -2.91 -6.55 -0.27
N VAL A 296 -2.06 -5.96 -1.11
CA VAL A 296 -0.73 -6.50 -1.37
C VAL A 296 0.09 -6.49 -0.07
N ALA A 297 0.84 -7.57 0.16
CA ALA A 297 1.64 -7.70 1.37
C ALA A 297 2.87 -6.77 1.34
N THR A 298 3.15 -6.13 2.48
CA THR A 298 4.33 -5.26 2.64
C THR A 298 5.62 -6.02 2.39
N GLU A 299 5.73 -7.25 2.87
CA GLU A 299 6.89 -8.12 2.63
C GLU A 299 7.10 -8.41 1.15
N ASP A 300 6.02 -8.70 0.42
CA ASP A 300 6.08 -9.02 -1.01
C ASP A 300 6.53 -7.79 -1.82
N VAL A 301 6.05 -6.59 -1.43
CA VAL A 301 6.44 -5.30 -2.03
C VAL A 301 7.91 -5.00 -1.74
N VAL A 302 8.33 -5.05 -0.47
CA VAL A 302 9.72 -4.74 -0.07
C VAL A 302 10.69 -5.71 -0.71
N TYR A 303 10.38 -7.02 -0.75
CA TYR A 303 11.20 -8.02 -1.45
C TYR A 303 11.40 -7.67 -2.93
N MET A 304 10.33 -7.27 -3.61
CA MET A 304 10.41 -6.85 -5.02
C MET A 304 11.25 -5.58 -5.18
N LEU A 305 11.05 -4.57 -4.33
CA LEU A 305 11.79 -3.31 -4.38
C LEU A 305 13.30 -3.54 -4.15
N ASP A 306 13.66 -4.34 -3.15
CA ASP A 306 15.05 -4.70 -2.86
C ASP A 306 15.70 -5.42 -4.05
N GLY A 307 14.96 -6.37 -4.67
CA GLY A 307 15.40 -7.08 -5.86
C GLY A 307 15.59 -6.17 -7.10
N MET A 308 14.85 -5.06 -7.16
CA MET A 308 14.98 -4.04 -8.21
C MET A 308 16.04 -2.97 -7.88
N GLY A 309 16.68 -3.01 -6.71
CA GLY A 309 17.63 -2.00 -6.26
C GLY A 309 16.97 -0.66 -5.86
N ILE A 310 15.68 -0.68 -5.48
CA ILE A 310 14.91 0.48 -5.07
C ILE A 310 14.88 0.51 -3.54
N HIS A 311 15.30 1.62 -2.94
CA HIS A 311 15.31 1.78 -1.50
C HIS A 311 13.92 2.14 -0.96
N SER A 312 13.41 1.32 -0.04
CA SER A 312 12.20 1.65 0.73
C SER A 312 12.51 2.14 2.15
N GLY A 313 13.71 1.86 2.65
CA GLY A 313 14.10 2.08 4.03
C GLY A 313 13.50 1.09 5.02
N VAL A 314 12.79 0.06 4.54
CA VAL A 314 12.16 -0.97 5.36
C VAL A 314 13.07 -2.20 5.45
N GLU A 315 13.30 -2.69 6.66
CA GLU A 315 14.10 -3.89 6.93
C GLU A 315 13.26 -5.15 6.74
N LEU A 316 13.31 -5.74 5.53
CA LEU A 316 12.53 -6.92 5.16
C LEU A 316 12.65 -8.08 6.16
N ALA A 317 13.84 -8.28 6.72
CA ALA A 317 14.11 -9.38 7.65
C ALA A 317 13.32 -9.29 8.97
N ARG A 318 12.79 -8.13 9.32
CA ARG A 318 12.01 -7.91 10.57
C ARG A 318 10.51 -8.12 10.39
N LEU A 319 10.01 -8.06 9.17
CA LEU A 319 8.56 -8.15 8.90
C LEU A 319 7.97 -9.56 9.17
N PRO A 320 8.65 -10.69 8.86
CA PRO A 320 8.09 -12.02 9.07
C PRO A 320 7.72 -12.31 10.52
N GLU A 321 8.56 -11.91 11.49
CA GLU A 321 8.29 -12.12 12.90
C GLU A 321 7.00 -11.40 13.33
N ILE A 322 6.84 -10.14 12.91
CA ILE A 322 5.62 -9.35 13.20
C ILE A 322 4.40 -10.02 12.58
N SER A 323 4.51 -10.48 11.33
CA SER A 323 3.41 -11.13 10.62
C SER A 323 3.00 -12.45 11.25
N VAL A 324 3.95 -13.27 11.67
CA VAL A 324 3.68 -14.54 12.36
C VAL A 324 2.96 -14.29 13.68
N GLU A 325 3.41 -13.32 14.47
CA GLU A 325 2.77 -12.96 15.74
C GLU A 325 1.32 -12.48 15.53
N ILE A 326 1.10 -11.57 14.58
CA ILE A 326 -0.24 -11.04 14.30
C ILE A 326 -1.15 -12.13 13.73
N GLY A 327 -0.67 -12.96 12.80
CA GLY A 327 -1.42 -14.08 12.26
C GLY A 327 -1.86 -15.08 13.33
N ALA A 328 -0.96 -15.41 14.26
CA ALA A 328 -1.27 -16.27 15.40
C ALA A 328 -2.38 -15.68 16.30
N LYS A 329 -2.36 -14.36 16.55
CA LYS A 329 -3.39 -13.67 17.35
C LYS A 329 -4.73 -13.55 16.61
N LEU A 330 -4.72 -13.49 15.27
CA LEU A 330 -5.90 -13.50 14.42
C LEU A 330 -6.44 -14.91 14.15
N GLY A 331 -5.65 -15.96 14.48
CA GLY A 331 -6.04 -17.36 14.32
C GLY A 331 -6.03 -17.86 12.89
N HIS A 332 -5.32 -17.20 11.98
CA HIS A 332 -5.13 -17.66 10.61
C HIS A 332 -3.77 -17.23 10.04
N GLU A 333 -3.31 -17.96 9.01
CA GLU A 333 -2.11 -17.58 8.25
C GLU A 333 -2.36 -16.34 7.41
N LEU A 334 -1.36 -15.46 7.33
CA LEU A 334 -1.40 -14.29 6.48
C LEU A 334 -0.99 -14.64 5.03
N PRO A 335 -1.58 -14.00 4.01
CA PRO A 335 -1.45 -14.43 2.61
C PRO A 335 -0.14 -14.06 1.90
N SER A 336 0.80 -13.34 2.55
CA SER A 336 2.09 -12.97 1.95
C SER A 336 2.84 -14.19 1.42
N LYS A 337 3.31 -14.11 0.17
CA LYS A 337 4.09 -15.17 -0.47
C LYS A 337 5.51 -15.23 0.09
N TYR A 338 6.11 -14.06 0.33
CA TYR A 338 7.42 -13.97 0.98
C TYR A 338 7.40 -14.58 2.37
N LEU A 339 6.42 -14.20 3.21
CA LEU A 339 6.24 -14.75 4.56
C LEU A 339 6.17 -16.29 4.53
N LYS A 340 5.33 -16.84 3.65
CA LYS A 340 5.18 -18.29 3.52
C LYS A 340 6.49 -18.99 3.13
N ALA A 341 7.22 -18.44 2.19
CA ALA A 341 8.52 -18.97 1.77
C ALA A 341 9.55 -18.88 2.90
N HIS A 342 9.58 -17.77 3.65
CA HIS A 342 10.48 -17.53 4.78
C HIS A 342 10.22 -18.52 5.92
N VAL A 343 8.97 -18.65 6.36
CA VAL A 343 8.55 -19.61 7.41
C VAL A 343 8.93 -21.04 7.01
N GLY A 344 8.68 -21.42 5.75
CA GLY A 344 9.08 -22.75 5.23
C GLY A 344 10.60 -22.98 5.27
N ALA A 345 11.39 -21.96 4.97
CA ALA A 345 12.86 -22.03 5.04
C ALA A 345 13.36 -22.15 6.48
N CYS A 346 12.79 -21.38 7.42
CA CYS A 346 13.10 -21.47 8.86
C CYS A 346 12.77 -22.86 9.42
N ALA A 347 11.60 -23.38 9.10
CA ALA A 347 11.18 -24.72 9.54
C ALA A 347 12.12 -25.83 9.02
N LYS A 348 12.57 -25.72 7.76
CA LYS A 348 13.56 -26.66 7.18
C LYS A 348 14.93 -26.55 7.84
N ALA A 349 15.34 -25.35 8.23
CA ALA A 349 16.60 -25.10 8.91
C ALA A 349 16.57 -25.40 10.42
N GLY A 350 15.39 -25.64 11.00
CA GLY A 350 15.21 -25.84 12.43
C GLY A 350 15.47 -24.59 13.29
N VAL A 351 15.24 -23.40 12.70
CA VAL A 351 15.42 -22.10 13.38
C VAL A 351 14.06 -21.41 13.53
N PRO A 352 13.87 -20.57 14.58
CA PRO A 352 12.66 -19.75 14.71
C PRO A 352 12.57 -18.73 13.54
N VAL A 353 11.35 -18.23 13.33
CA VAL A 353 11.09 -17.15 12.37
C VAL A 353 11.57 -15.83 12.93
#